data_ad562fa4dcc421e189470c399f3d78ea
#
_entry.id   ad562fa4dcc421e189470c399f3d78ea
#
_cell.length_a   1.000
_cell.length_b   1.000
_cell.length_c   1.000
_cell.angle_alpha   90.00
_cell.angle_beta   90.00
_cell.angle_gamma   90.00
#
_symmetry.space_group_name_H-M   'P 1'
#
loop_
_entity.id
_entity.type
_entity.pdbx_description
1 polymer ?
#
loop_
_entity_poly.entity_id
_entity_poly.type
_entity_poly.pdbx_seq_one_letter_code
_entity_poly.pdbx_strand_id
1 'polypeptide(L)'
;MEPAADDGTRYIVFDLEWNQSAEGKSGEVSALPFEIIELGAVKLDSRLRPLGEFARFIRPAVYRRLHFKVCEIMHIGMEELRKRGQPFPEVFREFMEWCMEAQPGIAVRPVFCTWGSMDLTELQRNAAYYGIENPFPYPLLYYDLQKLYNLLYLGNSKDKLPLDKAVEALNIPMTHPFHRAIDDARYTGAVMLHMDFPAVKEYLSLDYYRLPQTKEEEIYLVFPDYSKYVSREFESREAAIEDKTVTDMICYRCNRALRKKIRWFTANQRNYYCLAWCPEHGFVRGKMRMKHSPAGRVFVVKTIKLTGEEGVAALTKKKEIVAGKRRKKNRQKHLREKTRSTGS
;
A
#
# COMPACT_ATOMS: atom_id res chain seq x y z
N MET A 1 32.39 -21.64 -0.07
CA MET A 1 31.64 -20.70 -0.96
C MET A 1 32.01 -19.30 -0.55
N GLU A 2 32.65 -18.55 -1.43
CA GLU A 2 32.87 -17.12 -1.18
C GLU A 2 31.54 -16.43 -0.93
N PRO A 3 31.47 -15.54 0.05
CA PRO A 3 30.26 -14.78 0.28
C PRO A 3 29.97 -13.92 -0.94
N ALA A 4 28.79 -14.06 -1.54
CA ALA A 4 28.36 -13.22 -2.66
C ALA A 4 28.67 -11.75 -2.37
N ALA A 5 29.20 -11.00 -3.36
CA ALA A 5 29.54 -9.59 -3.20
C ALA A 5 28.29 -8.79 -2.77
N ASP A 6 28.49 -7.69 -2.07
CA ASP A 6 27.42 -6.74 -1.75
C ASP A 6 26.89 -6.14 -3.07
N ASP A 7 25.62 -6.34 -3.36
CA ASP A 7 24.99 -5.88 -4.60
C ASP A 7 24.52 -4.42 -4.56
N GLY A 8 24.82 -3.72 -3.47
CA GLY A 8 24.43 -2.32 -3.26
C GLY A 8 23.00 -2.11 -2.77
N THR A 9 22.22 -3.16 -2.57
CA THR A 9 20.88 -3.03 -2.01
C THR A 9 20.96 -2.59 -0.54
N ARG A 10 20.21 -1.55 -0.19
CA ARG A 10 20.06 -1.04 1.17
C ARG A 10 18.59 -1.05 1.53
N TYR A 11 18.23 -1.93 2.44
CA TYR A 11 16.88 -1.92 3.00
C TYR A 11 16.80 -0.80 4.03
N ILE A 12 15.92 0.15 3.77
CA ILE A 12 15.64 1.28 4.67
C ILE A 12 14.33 0.97 5.36
N VAL A 13 14.43 0.37 6.53
CA VAL A 13 13.27 0.06 7.38
C VAL A 13 12.98 1.28 8.22
N PHE A 14 11.85 1.92 8.01
CA PHE A 14 11.53 3.17 8.71
C PHE A 14 10.09 3.18 9.22
N ASP A 15 9.90 4.00 10.23
CA ASP A 15 8.63 4.28 10.87
C ASP A 15 8.50 5.77 11.14
N LEU A 16 7.27 6.26 11.23
CA LEU A 16 6.94 7.66 11.44
C LEU A 16 5.94 7.80 12.57
N GLU A 17 6.19 8.77 13.44
CA GLU A 17 5.16 9.28 14.34
C GLU A 17 4.63 10.61 13.82
N TRP A 18 3.33 10.81 13.91
CA TRP A 18 2.68 12.02 13.41
C TRP A 18 1.66 12.60 14.37
N ASN A 19 1.53 13.91 14.32
CA ASN A 19 0.49 14.65 14.97
C ASN A 19 -0.67 14.91 13.99
N GLN A 20 -1.83 15.19 14.51
CA GLN A 20 -3.02 15.58 13.77
C GLN A 20 -3.74 16.73 14.51
N SER A 21 -4.76 17.30 13.88
CA SER A 21 -5.54 18.38 14.51
C SER A 21 -6.14 17.93 15.85
N ALA A 22 -5.91 18.70 16.90
CA ALA A 22 -6.51 18.48 18.21
C ALA A 22 -8.04 18.74 18.19
N GLU A 23 -8.54 19.51 17.24
CA GLU A 23 -9.96 19.81 16.98
C GLU A 23 -10.62 18.78 16.05
N GLY A 24 -9.91 17.71 15.71
CA GLY A 24 -10.37 16.68 14.76
C GLY A 24 -10.55 17.26 13.34
N LYS A 25 -11.55 16.79 12.60
CA LYS A 25 -11.75 17.17 11.19
C LYS A 25 -12.01 18.66 10.96
N SER A 26 -12.55 19.37 11.95
CA SER A 26 -12.84 20.82 11.82
C SER A 26 -11.58 21.68 11.77
N GLY A 27 -10.49 21.21 12.37
CA GLY A 27 -9.20 21.91 12.35
C GLY A 27 -8.16 21.22 11.45
N GLU A 28 -8.57 20.22 10.67
CA GLU A 28 -7.68 19.47 9.79
C GLU A 28 -7.26 20.29 8.56
N VAL A 29 -5.97 20.39 8.33
CA VAL A 29 -5.41 20.90 7.08
C VAL A 29 -5.44 19.77 6.05
N SER A 30 -6.32 19.88 5.05
CA SER A 30 -6.56 18.80 4.07
C SER A 30 -5.31 18.38 3.29
N ALA A 31 -4.38 19.31 3.05
CA ALA A 31 -3.10 19.02 2.40
C ALA A 31 -2.10 18.29 3.33
N LEU A 32 -2.30 18.37 4.66
CA LEU A 32 -1.43 17.78 5.68
C LEU A 32 -2.28 17.26 6.86
N PRO A 33 -3.09 16.21 6.69
CA PRO A 33 -3.90 15.66 7.78
C PRO A 33 -3.05 15.10 8.92
N PHE A 34 -1.84 14.61 8.59
CA PHE A 34 -0.87 14.07 9.53
C PHE A 34 0.47 14.79 9.34
N GLU A 35 0.89 15.54 10.36
CA GLU A 35 2.16 16.23 10.41
C GLU A 35 3.19 15.34 11.11
N ILE A 36 4.24 14.96 10.41
CA ILE A 36 5.29 14.08 10.96
C ILE A 36 6.05 14.83 12.05
N ILE A 37 6.22 14.18 13.21
CA ILE A 37 6.90 14.72 14.39
C ILE A 37 8.10 13.90 14.84
N GLU A 38 8.23 12.65 14.36
CA GLU A 38 9.41 11.82 14.55
C GLU A 38 9.62 10.94 13.32
N LEU A 39 10.88 10.75 12.92
CA LEU A 39 11.31 9.81 11.90
C LEU A 39 12.40 8.94 12.47
N GLY A 40 12.18 7.62 12.44
CA GLY A 40 13.13 6.61 12.84
C GLY A 40 13.37 5.61 11.71
N ALA A 41 14.63 5.22 11.51
CA ALA A 41 14.98 4.23 10.50
C ALA A 41 16.19 3.40 10.88
N VAL A 42 16.22 2.16 10.40
CA VAL A 42 17.40 1.28 10.40
C VAL A 42 17.76 0.94 8.97
N LYS A 43 19.06 0.95 8.66
CA LYS A 43 19.62 0.59 7.36
C LYS A 43 20.22 -0.81 7.45
N LEU A 44 19.81 -1.70 6.55
CA LEU A 44 20.34 -3.05 6.42
C LEU A 44 20.98 -3.24 5.05
N ASP A 45 22.03 -4.05 4.96
CA ASP A 45 22.62 -4.44 3.68
C ASP A 45 21.79 -5.54 2.97
N SER A 46 22.23 -5.99 1.79
CA SER A 46 21.60 -7.05 1.01
C SER A 46 21.48 -8.40 1.73
N ARG A 47 22.22 -8.59 2.83
CA ARG A 47 22.21 -9.76 3.73
C ARG A 47 21.46 -9.50 5.03
N LEU A 48 20.74 -8.39 5.11
CA LEU A 48 20.00 -7.93 6.28
C LEU A 48 20.89 -7.63 7.50
N ARG A 49 22.19 -7.34 7.32
CA ARG A 49 23.08 -6.93 8.41
C ARG A 49 22.93 -5.43 8.69
N PRO A 50 22.87 -5.01 9.94
CA PRO A 50 22.74 -3.59 10.29
C PRO A 50 23.94 -2.77 9.79
N LEU A 51 23.66 -1.62 9.17
CA LEU A 51 24.63 -0.64 8.71
C LEU A 51 24.58 0.68 9.49
N GLY A 52 23.45 1.01 10.09
CA GLY A 52 23.26 2.22 10.86
C GLY A 52 21.82 2.55 11.16
N GLU A 53 21.62 3.59 11.93
CA GLU A 53 20.31 4.08 12.36
C GLU A 53 20.18 5.58 12.11
N PHE A 54 18.96 6.02 11.88
CA PHE A 54 18.58 7.42 11.75
C PHE A 54 17.41 7.71 12.69
N ALA A 55 17.53 8.75 13.53
CA ALA A 55 16.45 9.14 14.41
C ALA A 55 16.44 10.67 14.57
N ARG A 56 15.32 11.31 14.26
CA ARG A 56 15.14 12.76 14.39
C ARG A 56 13.74 13.09 14.87
N PHE A 57 13.68 14.02 15.82
CA PHE A 57 12.44 14.75 16.10
C PHE A 57 12.23 15.86 15.08
N ILE A 58 10.99 16.04 14.69
CA ILE A 58 10.56 17.08 13.76
C ILE A 58 9.69 18.08 14.53
N ARG A 59 10.02 19.35 14.35
CA ARG A 59 9.28 20.45 15.01
C ARG A 59 7.96 20.66 14.31
N PRO A 60 6.84 20.48 15.03
CA PRO A 60 5.53 20.81 14.46
C PRO A 60 5.43 22.27 14.06
N ALA A 61 5.02 22.53 12.82
CA ALA A 61 4.83 23.88 12.27
C ALA A 61 3.37 24.21 12.02
N VAL A 62 2.54 23.22 11.75
CA VAL A 62 1.14 23.36 11.37
C VAL A 62 0.23 23.19 12.57
N TYR A 63 0.31 22.08 13.28
CA TYR A 63 -0.52 21.81 14.45
C TYR A 63 0.19 22.26 15.72
N ARG A 64 -0.23 23.38 16.28
CA ARG A 64 0.39 24.02 17.45
C ARG A 64 0.17 23.28 18.77
N ARG A 65 -0.75 22.32 18.80
CA ARG A 65 -1.03 21.44 19.95
C ARG A 65 -0.97 20.00 19.51
N LEU A 66 -0.48 19.13 20.38
CA LEU A 66 -0.54 17.69 20.13
C LEU A 66 -1.97 17.20 20.34
N HIS A 67 -2.38 16.32 19.48
CA HIS A 67 -3.61 15.55 19.68
C HIS A 67 -3.47 14.68 20.95
N PHE A 68 -4.53 14.58 21.75
CA PHE A 68 -4.46 13.91 23.06
C PHE A 68 -3.91 12.47 22.98
N LYS A 69 -4.28 11.70 21.95
CA LYS A 69 -3.76 10.34 21.75
C LYS A 69 -2.25 10.30 21.51
N VAL A 70 -1.69 11.29 20.82
CA VAL A 70 -0.26 11.38 20.58
C VAL A 70 0.48 11.61 21.89
N CYS A 71 -0.03 12.50 22.75
CA CYS A 71 0.52 12.74 24.10
C CYS A 71 0.48 11.46 24.96
N GLU A 72 -0.64 10.72 24.89
CA GLU A 72 -0.85 9.50 25.67
C GLU A 72 0.11 8.37 25.26
N ILE A 73 0.37 8.24 23.96
CA ILE A 73 1.13 7.13 23.38
C ILE A 73 2.63 7.41 23.41
N MET A 74 3.06 8.58 22.95
CA MET A 74 4.49 8.90 22.81
C MET A 74 5.15 9.39 24.08
N HIS A 75 4.39 9.80 25.09
CA HIS A 75 4.90 10.42 26.34
C HIS A 75 5.83 11.63 26.11
N ILE A 76 5.67 12.33 24.99
CA ILE A 76 6.45 13.51 24.60
C ILE A 76 5.53 14.73 24.56
N GLY A 77 6.01 15.84 25.11
CA GLY A 77 5.27 17.12 25.09
C GLY A 77 5.63 17.99 23.88
N MET A 78 4.72 18.91 23.52
CA MET A 78 4.96 19.91 22.46
C MET A 78 6.22 20.75 22.72
N GLU A 79 6.52 21.07 23.98
CA GLU A 79 7.69 21.87 24.34
C GLU A 79 8.99 21.13 24.01
N GLU A 80 9.03 19.84 24.28
CA GLU A 80 10.18 18.99 23.93
C GLU A 80 10.39 18.90 22.41
N LEU A 81 9.31 18.72 21.64
CA LEU A 81 9.37 18.72 20.18
C LEU A 81 9.85 20.08 19.63
N ARG A 82 9.42 21.18 20.24
CA ARG A 82 9.92 22.52 19.86
C ARG A 82 11.40 22.72 20.15
N LYS A 83 11.87 22.20 21.27
CA LYS A 83 13.26 22.34 21.70
C LYS A 83 14.22 21.41 20.95
N ARG A 84 13.83 20.17 20.73
CA ARG A 84 14.70 19.12 20.15
C ARG A 84 14.47 18.91 18.65
N GLY A 85 13.27 19.25 18.15
CA GLY A 85 12.88 19.00 16.78
C GLY A 85 13.50 19.99 15.80
N GLN A 86 13.87 19.48 14.64
CA GLN A 86 14.35 20.24 13.49
C GLN A 86 13.19 20.48 12.50
N PRO A 87 13.29 21.45 11.58
CA PRO A 87 12.29 21.63 10.52
C PRO A 87 12.18 20.37 9.63
N PHE A 88 10.97 20.01 9.22
CA PHE A 88 10.77 18.83 8.36
C PHE A 88 11.63 18.84 7.08
N PRO A 89 11.78 19.96 6.33
CA PRO A 89 12.60 19.96 5.12
C PRO A 89 14.08 19.59 5.36
N GLU A 90 14.63 19.98 6.50
CA GLU A 90 16.00 19.66 6.88
C GLU A 90 16.14 18.17 7.21
N VAL A 91 15.25 17.65 8.05
CA VAL A 91 15.23 16.23 8.43
C VAL A 91 15.00 15.34 7.21
N PHE A 92 14.08 15.72 6.32
CA PHE A 92 13.82 14.95 5.10
C PHE A 92 15.04 14.89 4.18
N ARG A 93 15.75 16.01 4.00
CA ARG A 93 17.00 16.05 3.22
C ARG A 93 18.07 15.16 3.85
N GLU A 94 18.33 15.32 5.16
CA GLU A 94 19.29 14.48 5.90
C GLU A 94 18.95 12.99 5.78
N PHE A 95 17.67 12.64 5.89
CA PHE A 95 17.18 11.27 5.72
C PHE A 95 17.47 10.72 4.34
N MET A 96 17.17 11.48 3.29
CA MET A 96 17.41 11.04 1.91
C MET A 96 18.91 10.92 1.61
N GLU A 97 19.74 11.84 2.10
CA GLU A 97 21.20 11.76 2.02
C GLU A 97 21.72 10.51 2.74
N TRP A 98 21.23 10.25 3.95
CA TRP A 98 21.59 9.05 4.70
C TRP A 98 21.14 7.76 3.96
N CYS A 99 19.96 7.73 3.34
CA CYS A 99 19.52 6.58 2.54
C CYS A 99 20.47 6.27 1.38
N MET A 100 21.03 7.31 0.76
CA MET A 100 21.89 7.26 -0.43
C MET A 100 23.39 7.29 -0.11
N GLU A 101 23.76 7.27 1.17
CA GLU A 101 25.15 7.35 1.60
C GLU A 101 26.05 6.36 0.85
N ALA A 102 26.96 6.93 0.07
CA ALA A 102 27.82 6.19 -0.82
C ALA A 102 28.85 5.34 -0.06
N GLN A 103 29.11 4.16 -0.60
CA GLN A 103 30.26 3.34 -0.18
C GLN A 103 31.20 3.19 -1.37
N PRO A 104 32.54 3.26 -1.16
CA PRO A 104 33.49 3.15 -2.25
C PRO A 104 33.29 1.89 -3.08
N GLY A 105 33.10 2.05 -4.39
CA GLY A 105 32.92 0.94 -5.32
C GLY A 105 31.54 0.28 -5.33
N ILE A 106 30.55 0.77 -4.56
CA ILE A 106 29.20 0.21 -4.50
C ILE A 106 28.16 1.24 -4.92
N ALA A 107 27.40 0.92 -5.96
CA ALA A 107 26.23 1.71 -6.36
C ALA A 107 25.06 1.42 -5.42
N VAL A 108 24.80 2.33 -4.50
CA VAL A 108 23.74 2.17 -3.48
C VAL A 108 22.35 2.25 -4.11
N ARG A 109 21.49 1.29 -3.76
CA ARG A 109 20.09 1.19 -4.19
C ARG A 109 19.19 1.05 -2.98
N PRO A 110 18.59 2.14 -2.46
CA PRO A 110 17.69 2.08 -1.33
C PRO A 110 16.38 1.38 -1.72
N VAL A 111 15.92 0.49 -0.86
CA VAL A 111 14.62 -0.17 -0.94
C VAL A 111 13.90 0.07 0.38
N PHE A 112 12.80 0.80 0.33
CA PHE A 112 12.07 1.19 1.51
C PHE A 112 11.23 0.04 2.06
N CYS A 113 11.15 -0.07 3.38
CA CYS A 113 10.43 -1.09 4.11
C CYS A 113 9.65 -0.44 5.25
N THR A 114 8.37 -0.77 5.41
CA THR A 114 7.51 -0.22 6.47
C THR A 114 6.59 -1.30 7.04
N TRP A 115 6.05 -1.07 8.23
CA TRP A 115 5.00 -1.91 8.79
C TRP A 115 3.63 -1.42 8.32
N GLY A 116 3.27 -1.73 7.07
CA GLY A 116 2.06 -1.27 6.41
C GLY A 116 2.35 -0.28 5.29
N SER A 117 1.37 0.54 4.94
CA SER A 117 1.45 1.42 3.76
C SER A 117 1.33 2.92 4.07
N MET A 118 1.15 3.29 5.33
CA MET A 118 0.85 4.68 5.69
C MET A 118 2.10 5.55 5.69
N ASP A 119 3.19 5.07 6.26
CA ASP A 119 4.42 5.83 6.46
C ASP A 119 4.97 6.42 5.17
N LEU A 120 5.10 5.59 4.13
CA LEU A 120 5.61 6.03 2.84
C LEU A 120 4.69 7.07 2.16
N THR A 121 3.37 6.92 2.33
CA THR A 121 2.39 7.87 1.82
C THR A 121 2.47 9.20 2.56
N GLU A 122 2.56 9.17 3.90
CA GLU A 122 2.61 10.39 4.71
C GLU A 122 3.96 11.11 4.57
N LEU A 123 5.07 10.37 4.41
CA LEU A 123 6.37 10.95 4.11
C LEU A 123 6.33 11.80 2.83
N GLN A 124 5.78 11.23 1.75
CA GLN A 124 5.61 11.93 0.47
C GLN A 124 4.64 13.11 0.58
N ARG A 125 3.56 12.97 1.35
CA ARG A 125 2.58 14.05 1.57
C ARG A 125 3.19 15.23 2.32
N ASN A 126 3.96 14.96 3.38
CA ASN A 126 4.66 16.00 4.10
C ASN A 126 5.69 16.70 3.20
N ALA A 127 6.48 15.96 2.42
CA ALA A 127 7.41 16.52 1.45
C ALA A 127 6.70 17.46 0.46
N ALA A 128 5.58 17.02 -0.13
CA ALA A 128 4.78 17.82 -1.05
C ALA A 128 4.20 19.09 -0.40
N TYR A 129 3.74 19.00 0.87
CA TYR A 129 3.23 20.15 1.62
C TYR A 129 4.27 21.25 1.76
N TYR A 130 5.53 20.89 1.97
CA TYR A 130 6.65 21.83 2.05
C TYR A 130 7.27 22.18 0.69
N GLY A 131 6.63 21.80 -0.42
CA GLY A 131 7.10 22.11 -1.78
C GLY A 131 8.37 21.37 -2.18
N ILE A 132 8.71 20.27 -1.51
CA ILE A 132 9.87 19.46 -1.86
C ILE A 132 9.49 18.55 -3.03
N GLU A 133 10.30 18.59 -4.11
CA GLU A 133 10.15 17.68 -5.22
C GLU A 133 10.29 16.23 -4.75
N ASN A 134 9.42 15.36 -5.27
CA ASN A 134 9.39 13.95 -4.86
C ASN A 134 10.63 13.21 -5.39
N PRO A 135 11.57 12.77 -4.52
CA PRO A 135 12.82 12.16 -4.95
C PRO A 135 12.70 10.66 -5.25
N PHE A 136 11.54 10.07 -4.94
CA PHE A 136 11.35 8.64 -5.12
C PHE A 136 11.15 8.27 -6.59
N PRO A 137 11.59 7.06 -7.02
CA PRO A 137 11.38 6.59 -8.39
C PRO A 137 9.89 6.44 -8.72
N TYR A 138 9.57 6.37 -10.00
CA TYR A 138 8.23 6.04 -10.47
C TYR A 138 8.27 4.85 -11.43
N PRO A 139 7.46 3.79 -11.19
CA PRO A 139 6.63 3.55 -10.00
C PRO A 139 7.48 3.27 -8.75
N LEU A 140 7.00 3.68 -7.57
CA LEU A 140 7.66 3.38 -6.31
C LEU A 140 7.25 2.01 -5.79
N LEU A 141 8.21 1.10 -5.72
CA LEU A 141 8.07 -0.23 -5.12
C LEU A 141 8.75 -0.26 -3.75
N TYR A 142 8.10 -0.93 -2.79
CA TYR A 142 8.60 -1.03 -1.42
C TYR A 142 8.15 -2.35 -0.79
N TYR A 143 8.70 -2.68 0.38
CA TYR A 143 8.24 -3.80 1.18
C TYR A 143 7.26 -3.35 2.27
N ASP A 144 5.99 -3.73 2.12
CA ASP A 144 5.00 -3.72 3.20
C ASP A 144 5.20 -5.00 4.01
N LEU A 145 6.02 -4.91 5.07
CA LEU A 145 6.42 -6.06 5.88
C LEU A 145 5.23 -6.69 6.63
N GLN A 146 4.22 -5.90 7.00
CA GLN A 146 2.97 -6.40 7.56
C GLN A 146 2.25 -7.33 6.57
N LYS A 147 2.20 -6.94 5.29
CA LYS A 147 1.64 -7.78 4.22
C LYS A 147 2.45 -9.06 4.00
N LEU A 148 3.78 -8.97 4.01
CA LEU A 148 4.66 -10.13 3.84
C LEU A 148 4.54 -11.10 5.02
N TYR A 149 4.50 -10.58 6.23
CA TYR A 149 4.22 -11.36 7.43
C TYR A 149 2.90 -12.13 7.32
N ASN A 150 1.83 -11.44 6.93
CA ASN A 150 0.52 -12.05 6.74
C ASN A 150 0.52 -13.14 5.65
N LEU A 151 1.31 -12.95 4.60
CA LEU A 151 1.46 -13.94 3.52
C LEU A 151 2.10 -15.22 4.03
N LEU A 152 3.13 -15.13 4.88
CA LEU A 152 3.86 -16.26 5.44
C LEU A 152 3.07 -17.00 6.53
N TYR A 153 2.49 -16.27 7.47
CA TYR A 153 2.01 -16.85 8.72
C TYR A 153 0.49 -16.87 8.88
N LEU A 154 -0.25 -15.98 8.20
CA LEU A 154 -1.70 -15.83 8.38
C LEU A 154 -2.52 -16.24 7.15
N GLY A 155 -1.93 -16.96 6.20
CA GLY A 155 -2.65 -17.48 5.03
C GLY A 155 -3.33 -16.39 4.19
N ASN A 156 -2.74 -15.20 4.08
CA ASN A 156 -3.31 -14.08 3.33
C ASN A 156 -4.60 -13.51 3.97
N SER A 157 -4.70 -13.57 5.29
CA SER A 157 -5.78 -12.92 6.04
C SER A 157 -5.91 -11.45 5.64
N LYS A 158 -7.12 -10.91 5.75
CA LYS A 158 -7.37 -9.47 5.59
C LYS A 158 -7.07 -8.70 6.87
N ASP A 159 -6.87 -9.40 7.95
CA ASP A 159 -6.59 -8.80 9.24
C ASP A 159 -5.15 -8.28 9.23
N LYS A 160 -5.01 -7.03 9.59
CA LYS A 160 -3.71 -6.39 9.72
C LYS A 160 -3.22 -6.63 11.14
N LEU A 161 -2.19 -7.48 11.27
CA LEU A 161 -1.59 -7.74 12.57
C LEU A 161 -0.79 -6.51 13.02
N PRO A 162 -0.99 -5.96 14.23
CA PRO A 162 -0.15 -4.92 14.80
C PRO A 162 1.31 -5.39 14.97
N LEU A 163 2.26 -4.45 14.98
CA LEU A 163 3.69 -4.75 15.06
C LEU A 163 4.05 -5.49 16.37
N ASP A 164 3.53 -5.02 17.51
CA ASP A 164 3.73 -5.64 18.81
C ASP A 164 3.33 -7.12 18.83
N LYS A 165 2.23 -7.48 18.16
CA LYS A 165 1.75 -8.86 18.04
C LYS A 165 2.62 -9.72 17.12
N ALA A 166 3.20 -9.15 16.10
CA ALA A 166 4.16 -9.86 15.24
C ALA A 166 5.48 -10.11 15.97
N VAL A 167 5.96 -9.13 16.71
CA VAL A 167 7.17 -9.22 17.57
C VAL A 167 6.98 -10.31 18.64
N GLU A 168 5.83 -10.32 19.33
CA GLU A 168 5.45 -11.34 20.30
C GLU A 168 5.42 -12.75 19.67
N ALA A 169 4.73 -12.89 18.54
CA ALA A 169 4.55 -14.17 17.85
C ALA A 169 5.88 -14.77 17.33
N LEU A 170 6.87 -13.94 17.02
CA LEU A 170 8.21 -14.37 16.61
C LEU A 170 9.17 -14.52 17.78
N ASN A 171 8.71 -14.34 19.03
CA ASN A 171 9.53 -14.37 20.25
C ASN A 171 10.74 -13.40 20.19
N ILE A 172 10.57 -12.23 19.55
CA ILE A 172 11.58 -11.19 19.50
C ILE A 172 11.59 -10.48 20.87
N PRO A 173 12.77 -10.32 21.53
CA PRO A 173 12.84 -9.62 22.81
C PRO A 173 12.37 -8.16 22.73
N MET A 174 11.40 -7.79 23.56
CA MET A 174 10.89 -6.43 23.66
C MET A 174 11.72 -5.64 24.67
N THR A 175 12.78 -4.99 24.19
CA THR A 175 13.75 -4.24 25.02
C THR A 175 13.51 -2.73 25.06
N HIS A 176 12.63 -2.25 24.19
CA HIS A 176 12.27 -0.83 24.07
C HIS A 176 10.75 -0.67 24.07
N PRO A 177 10.24 0.50 24.46
CA PRO A 177 8.80 0.78 24.34
C PRO A 177 8.41 0.92 22.86
N PHE A 178 7.17 0.54 22.52
CA PHE A 178 6.56 0.87 21.24
C PHE A 178 6.18 2.37 21.17
N HIS A 179 5.84 2.83 19.98
CA HIS A 179 5.43 4.21 19.69
C HIS A 179 6.57 5.23 19.80
N ARG A 180 7.74 4.79 19.45
CA ARG A 180 8.89 5.63 19.12
C ARG A 180 9.38 5.21 17.75
N ALA A 181 9.40 6.12 16.80
CA ALA A 181 9.70 5.81 15.41
C ALA A 181 10.98 4.96 15.24
N ILE A 182 12.06 5.26 16.00
CA ILE A 182 13.28 4.46 15.90
C ILE A 182 13.10 3.05 16.50
N ASP A 183 12.36 2.90 17.58
CA ASP A 183 12.17 1.59 18.21
C ASP A 183 11.23 0.71 17.38
N ASP A 184 10.18 1.30 16.79
CA ASP A 184 9.29 0.60 15.88
C ASP A 184 9.98 0.23 14.56
N ALA A 185 10.89 1.08 14.04
CA ALA A 185 11.77 0.72 12.93
C ALA A 185 12.73 -0.44 13.28
N ARG A 186 13.29 -0.48 14.50
CA ARG A 186 14.11 -1.60 15.00
C ARG A 186 13.32 -2.89 15.07
N TYR A 187 12.11 -2.85 15.65
CA TYR A 187 11.23 -4.03 15.72
C TYR A 187 10.79 -4.49 14.34
N THR A 188 10.45 -3.58 13.45
CA THR A 188 10.10 -3.90 12.05
C THR A 188 11.28 -4.56 11.33
N GLY A 189 12.50 -4.06 11.52
CA GLY A 189 13.75 -4.68 11.03
C GLY A 189 14.00 -6.05 11.65
N ALA A 190 13.77 -6.21 12.95
CA ALA A 190 13.90 -7.50 13.63
C ALA A 190 12.88 -8.52 13.11
N VAL A 191 11.64 -8.12 12.87
CA VAL A 191 10.64 -8.99 12.21
C VAL A 191 11.12 -9.41 10.82
N MET A 192 11.68 -8.50 10.02
CA MET A 192 12.23 -8.82 8.71
C MET A 192 13.37 -9.86 8.77
N LEU A 193 14.21 -9.79 9.83
CA LEU A 193 15.30 -10.74 10.07
C LEU A 193 14.81 -12.12 10.51
N HIS A 194 13.71 -12.18 11.28
CA HIS A 194 13.19 -13.44 11.86
C HIS A 194 12.19 -14.17 10.95
N MET A 195 11.64 -13.50 9.93
CA MET A 195 10.77 -14.15 8.96
C MET A 195 11.55 -14.75 7.80
N ASP A 196 10.97 -15.72 7.10
CA ASP A 196 11.54 -16.24 5.84
C ASP A 196 11.38 -15.20 4.71
N PHE A 197 12.15 -14.11 4.83
CA PHE A 197 12.13 -13.04 3.85
C PHE A 197 12.48 -13.50 2.42
N PRO A 198 13.45 -14.39 2.20
CA PRO A 198 13.74 -14.93 0.87
C PRO A 198 12.53 -15.54 0.15
N ALA A 199 11.64 -16.22 0.88
CA ALA A 199 10.43 -16.81 0.31
C ALA A 199 9.41 -15.78 -0.19
N VAL A 200 9.47 -14.54 0.30
CA VAL A 200 8.49 -13.49 0.00
C VAL A 200 9.07 -12.22 -0.64
N LYS A 201 10.38 -12.14 -0.83
CA LYS A 201 11.05 -10.95 -1.38
C LYS A 201 10.58 -10.52 -2.77
N GLU A 202 9.97 -11.42 -3.54
CA GLU A 202 9.40 -11.09 -4.86
C GLU A 202 8.04 -10.39 -4.78
N TYR A 203 7.41 -10.32 -3.59
CA TYR A 203 6.07 -9.74 -3.39
C TYR A 203 6.12 -8.27 -2.95
N LEU A 204 6.85 -7.45 -3.67
CA LEU A 204 6.88 -6.01 -3.47
C LEU A 204 5.47 -5.41 -3.47
N SER A 205 5.32 -4.35 -2.72
CA SER A 205 4.14 -3.51 -2.74
C SER A 205 4.36 -2.31 -3.65
N LEU A 206 3.28 -1.83 -4.25
CA LEU A 206 3.29 -0.63 -5.05
C LEU A 206 2.70 0.51 -4.22
N ASP A 207 3.41 1.61 -4.14
CA ASP A 207 2.89 2.85 -3.57
C ASP A 207 1.88 3.51 -4.53
N TYR A 208 0.85 4.14 -3.97
CA TYR A 208 -0.22 4.79 -4.74
C TYR A 208 -0.29 6.30 -4.46
N TYR A 209 0.74 6.89 -3.91
CA TYR A 209 0.76 8.34 -3.68
C TYR A 209 0.80 9.09 -5.01
N ARG A 210 1.68 8.66 -5.92
CA ARG A 210 1.68 9.11 -7.31
C ARG A 210 0.93 8.11 -8.19
N LEU A 211 -0.07 8.59 -8.91
CA LEU A 211 -0.86 7.79 -9.85
C LEU A 211 -0.41 8.08 -11.28
N PRO A 212 -0.56 7.10 -12.20
CA PRO A 212 -0.38 7.32 -13.62
C PRO A 212 -1.27 8.46 -14.12
N GLN A 213 -0.71 9.41 -14.86
CA GLN A 213 -1.45 10.51 -15.47
C GLN A 213 -1.79 10.21 -16.93
N THR A 214 -0.93 9.50 -17.62
CA THR A 214 -1.10 9.12 -19.03
C THR A 214 -1.20 7.60 -19.18
N LYS A 215 -1.55 7.16 -20.37
CA LYS A 215 -1.64 5.72 -20.69
C LYS A 215 -0.28 5.03 -20.66
N GLU A 216 0.76 5.74 -21.02
CA GLU A 216 2.14 5.27 -21.06
C GLU A 216 2.70 5.07 -19.65
N GLU A 217 2.19 5.82 -18.68
CA GLU A 217 2.56 5.69 -17.27
C GLU A 217 1.79 4.59 -16.53
N GLU A 218 0.79 3.95 -17.18
CA GLU A 218 0.02 2.87 -16.56
C GLU A 218 0.95 1.72 -16.13
N ILE A 219 0.79 1.27 -14.91
CA ILE A 219 1.74 0.35 -14.28
C ILE A 219 1.29 -1.10 -14.49
N TYR A 220 2.19 -1.93 -15.00
CA TYR A 220 1.98 -3.37 -15.09
C TYR A 220 3.14 -4.13 -14.43
N LEU A 221 2.83 -4.88 -13.38
CA LEU A 221 3.79 -5.67 -12.61
C LEU A 221 3.39 -7.14 -12.63
N VAL A 222 4.38 -8.00 -12.80
CA VAL A 222 4.23 -9.46 -12.72
C VAL A 222 4.90 -9.96 -11.45
N PHE A 223 4.14 -10.72 -10.66
CA PHE A 223 4.59 -11.39 -9.44
C PHE A 223 4.58 -12.92 -9.67
N PRO A 224 5.15 -13.74 -8.78
CA PRO A 224 5.22 -15.19 -8.97
C PRO A 224 3.89 -15.86 -9.26
N ASP A 225 2.80 -15.40 -8.63
CA ASP A 225 1.48 -16.04 -8.70
C ASP A 225 0.35 -15.13 -9.19
N TYR A 226 0.64 -13.87 -9.56
CA TYR A 226 -0.35 -12.94 -10.11
C TYR A 226 0.32 -11.80 -10.88
N SER A 227 -0.47 -11.03 -11.62
CA SER A 227 -0.07 -9.71 -12.09
C SER A 227 -0.96 -8.61 -11.52
N LYS A 228 -0.40 -7.41 -11.44
CA LYS A 228 -1.08 -6.20 -11.01
C LYS A 228 -0.95 -5.12 -12.09
N TYR A 229 -2.07 -4.50 -12.40
CA TYR A 229 -2.14 -3.35 -13.29
C TYR A 229 -2.79 -2.18 -12.54
N VAL A 230 -2.24 -0.99 -12.71
CA VAL A 230 -2.80 0.26 -12.19
C VAL A 230 -3.00 1.22 -13.35
N SER A 231 -4.24 1.64 -13.55
CA SER A 231 -4.59 2.57 -14.61
C SER A 231 -4.28 4.01 -14.25
N ARG A 232 -4.23 4.85 -15.27
CA ARG A 232 -4.39 6.30 -15.12
C ARG A 232 -5.76 6.64 -14.52
N GLU A 233 -5.95 7.90 -14.22
CA GLU A 233 -7.21 8.41 -13.71
C GLU A 233 -8.25 8.60 -14.83
N PHE A 234 -9.51 8.33 -14.50
CA PHE A 234 -10.69 8.52 -15.36
C PHE A 234 -11.69 9.45 -14.67
N GLU A 235 -12.48 10.17 -15.47
CA GLU A 235 -13.53 11.05 -14.94
C GLU A 235 -14.66 10.26 -14.26
N SER A 236 -14.94 9.04 -14.71
CA SER A 236 -16.01 8.20 -14.17
C SER A 236 -15.65 6.72 -14.20
N ARG A 237 -16.43 5.91 -13.48
CA ARG A 237 -16.31 4.45 -13.53
C ARG A 237 -16.67 3.90 -14.89
N GLU A 238 -17.63 4.51 -15.55
CA GLU A 238 -18.13 4.15 -16.87
C GLU A 238 -16.98 4.30 -17.88
N ALA A 239 -16.29 5.45 -17.88
CA ALA A 239 -15.12 5.68 -18.72
C ALA A 239 -14.00 4.65 -18.45
N ALA A 240 -13.76 4.31 -17.18
CA ALA A 240 -12.77 3.28 -16.83
C ALA A 240 -13.15 1.88 -17.34
N ILE A 241 -14.45 1.52 -17.35
CA ILE A 241 -14.92 0.21 -17.82
C ILE A 241 -14.95 0.13 -19.35
N GLU A 242 -15.11 1.23 -20.04
CA GLU A 242 -15.06 1.30 -21.50
C GLU A 242 -13.65 1.16 -22.05
N ASP A 243 -12.64 1.50 -21.25
CA ASP A 243 -11.23 1.35 -21.65
C ASP A 243 -10.86 -0.13 -21.78
N LYS A 244 -10.34 -0.49 -22.98
CA LYS A 244 -9.96 -1.88 -23.30
C LYS A 244 -8.78 -2.34 -22.44
N THR A 245 -7.78 -1.50 -22.18
CA THR A 245 -6.62 -1.86 -21.35
C THR A 245 -7.07 -2.25 -19.94
N VAL A 246 -8.05 -1.52 -19.40
CA VAL A 246 -8.64 -1.83 -18.10
C VAL A 246 -9.39 -3.16 -18.12
N THR A 247 -10.20 -3.40 -19.15
CA THR A 247 -11.13 -4.55 -19.19
C THR A 247 -10.57 -5.81 -19.84
N ASP A 248 -9.44 -5.72 -20.54
CA ASP A 248 -8.82 -6.88 -21.14
C ASP A 248 -8.22 -7.83 -20.09
N MET A 249 -8.33 -9.12 -20.41
CA MET A 249 -7.74 -10.21 -19.63
C MET A 249 -6.56 -10.76 -20.40
N ILE A 250 -5.37 -10.63 -19.84
CA ILE A 250 -4.11 -11.12 -20.41
C ILE A 250 -3.51 -12.12 -19.43
N CYS A 251 -3.07 -13.28 -19.91
CA CYS A 251 -2.37 -14.25 -19.08
C CYS A 251 -0.99 -13.70 -18.69
N TYR A 252 -0.74 -13.56 -17.41
CA TYR A 252 0.55 -13.02 -16.93
C TYR A 252 1.73 -13.99 -17.10
N ARG A 253 1.45 -15.26 -17.42
CA ARG A 253 2.49 -16.28 -17.68
C ARG A 253 2.97 -16.27 -19.13
N CYS A 254 2.05 -16.15 -20.10
CA CYS A 254 2.36 -16.23 -21.53
C CYS A 254 1.94 -15.01 -22.35
N ASN A 255 1.50 -13.93 -21.73
CA ASN A 255 1.05 -12.67 -22.34
C ASN A 255 -0.06 -12.81 -23.41
N ARG A 256 -0.74 -13.94 -23.44
CA ARG A 256 -1.85 -14.17 -24.39
C ARG A 256 -3.11 -13.46 -23.96
N ALA A 257 -3.78 -12.80 -24.89
CA ALA A 257 -5.14 -12.27 -24.71
C ALA A 257 -6.14 -13.42 -24.50
N LEU A 258 -6.97 -13.31 -23.48
CA LEU A 258 -7.84 -14.40 -23.01
C LEU A 258 -9.31 -14.20 -23.36
N ARG A 259 -9.96 -15.28 -23.77
CA ARG A 259 -11.41 -15.30 -23.94
C ARG A 259 -12.11 -15.35 -22.56
N LYS A 260 -12.95 -14.35 -22.28
CA LYS A 260 -13.73 -14.27 -21.04
C LYS A 260 -14.83 -15.34 -21.03
N LYS A 261 -14.80 -16.25 -20.06
CA LYS A 261 -15.87 -17.24 -19.77
C LYS A 261 -16.98 -16.60 -18.93
N ILE A 262 -16.59 -15.75 -17.98
CA ILE A 262 -17.50 -14.88 -17.22
C ILE A 262 -17.04 -13.45 -17.47
N ARG A 263 -17.88 -12.62 -18.09
CA ARG A 263 -17.60 -11.20 -18.31
C ARG A 263 -17.54 -10.47 -16.97
N TRP A 264 -16.91 -9.29 -16.94
CA TRP A 264 -16.83 -8.45 -15.76
C TRP A 264 -18.19 -8.18 -15.13
N PHE A 265 -18.33 -8.46 -13.84
CA PHE A 265 -19.53 -8.21 -13.06
C PHE A 265 -19.17 -7.68 -11.68
N THR A 266 -20.10 -6.95 -11.05
CA THR A 266 -19.90 -6.34 -9.74
C THR A 266 -21.12 -6.49 -8.85
N ALA A 267 -20.88 -6.68 -7.54
CA ALA A 267 -21.91 -6.70 -6.51
C ALA A 267 -22.14 -5.32 -5.86
N ASN A 268 -21.11 -4.46 -5.85
CA ASN A 268 -21.08 -3.22 -5.07
C ASN A 268 -20.44 -2.04 -5.83
N GLN A 269 -20.30 -2.14 -7.14
CA GLN A 269 -19.68 -1.12 -8.01
C GLN A 269 -18.22 -0.75 -7.66
N ARG A 270 -17.68 -1.27 -6.57
CA ARG A 270 -16.29 -1.04 -6.14
C ARG A 270 -15.37 -2.17 -6.59
N ASN A 271 -15.85 -3.41 -6.53
CA ASN A 271 -15.09 -4.59 -6.92
C ASN A 271 -15.77 -5.29 -8.09
N TYR A 272 -15.02 -5.54 -9.15
CA TYR A 272 -15.43 -6.27 -10.33
C TYR A 272 -14.65 -7.57 -10.43
N TYR A 273 -15.29 -8.60 -10.98
CA TYR A 273 -14.74 -9.93 -11.12
C TYR A 273 -14.96 -10.46 -12.53
N CYS A 274 -14.00 -11.22 -13.03
CA CYS A 274 -13.99 -11.83 -14.35
C CYS A 274 -13.36 -13.22 -14.27
N LEU A 275 -13.79 -14.15 -15.13
CA LEU A 275 -13.15 -15.43 -15.35
C LEU A 275 -12.82 -15.56 -16.83
N ALA A 276 -11.59 -15.94 -17.15
CA ALA A 276 -11.12 -16.20 -18.49
C ALA A 276 -10.42 -17.56 -18.57
N TRP A 277 -10.12 -18.01 -19.77
CA TRP A 277 -9.43 -19.26 -20.01
C TRP A 277 -8.17 -19.04 -20.84
N CYS A 278 -7.05 -19.55 -20.37
CA CYS A 278 -5.80 -19.65 -21.10
C CYS A 278 -5.61 -21.11 -21.57
N PRO A 279 -5.38 -21.37 -22.87
CA PRO A 279 -5.15 -22.73 -23.35
C PRO A 279 -3.95 -23.43 -22.70
N GLU A 280 -2.91 -22.68 -22.32
CA GLU A 280 -1.68 -23.22 -21.72
C GLU A 280 -1.72 -23.28 -20.19
N HIS A 281 -2.40 -22.34 -19.54
CA HIS A 281 -2.34 -22.18 -18.08
C HIS A 281 -3.69 -22.39 -17.36
N GLY A 282 -4.75 -22.71 -18.10
CA GLY A 282 -6.07 -22.99 -17.51
C GLY A 282 -6.85 -21.74 -17.12
N PHE A 283 -7.64 -21.85 -16.06
CA PHE A 283 -8.52 -20.76 -15.63
C PHE A 283 -7.76 -19.60 -15.00
N VAL A 284 -8.13 -18.41 -15.40
CA VAL A 284 -7.57 -17.12 -14.93
C VAL A 284 -8.68 -16.24 -14.40
N ARG A 285 -8.60 -15.88 -13.15
CA ARG A 285 -9.52 -14.93 -12.52
C ARG A 285 -8.98 -13.51 -12.58
N GLY A 286 -9.84 -12.55 -12.92
CA GLY A 286 -9.56 -11.13 -12.80
C GLY A 286 -10.35 -10.51 -11.66
N LYS A 287 -9.72 -9.60 -10.93
CA LYS A 287 -10.38 -8.73 -9.97
C LYS A 287 -9.95 -7.29 -10.23
N MET A 288 -10.90 -6.40 -10.45
CA MET A 288 -10.66 -4.95 -10.50
C MET A 288 -11.24 -4.31 -9.24
N ARG A 289 -10.50 -3.38 -8.67
CA ARG A 289 -10.97 -2.49 -7.61
C ARG A 289 -10.97 -1.07 -8.15
N MET A 290 -12.14 -0.43 -8.15
CA MET A 290 -12.27 1.00 -8.39
C MET A 290 -11.86 1.75 -7.12
N LYS A 291 -10.95 2.69 -7.25
CA LYS A 291 -10.48 3.56 -6.18
C LYS A 291 -10.68 5.01 -6.61
N HIS A 292 -10.77 5.91 -5.64
CA HIS A 292 -10.79 7.35 -5.88
C HIS A 292 -9.43 7.94 -5.53
N SER A 293 -8.97 8.84 -6.38
CA SER A 293 -7.82 9.68 -6.09
C SER A 293 -8.20 10.84 -5.17
N PRO A 294 -7.22 11.56 -4.61
CA PRO A 294 -7.48 12.81 -3.87
C PRO A 294 -8.23 13.86 -4.70
N ALA A 295 -8.06 13.87 -6.02
CA ALA A 295 -8.77 14.74 -6.94
C ALA A 295 -10.24 14.30 -7.21
N GLY A 296 -10.71 13.21 -6.57
CA GLY A 296 -12.06 12.68 -6.75
C GLY A 296 -12.26 11.86 -8.02
N ARG A 297 -11.24 11.73 -8.87
CA ARG A 297 -11.26 10.91 -10.09
C ARG A 297 -11.17 9.42 -9.76
N VAL A 298 -11.42 8.56 -10.73
CA VAL A 298 -11.41 7.11 -10.55
C VAL A 298 -10.18 6.49 -11.20
N PHE A 299 -9.51 5.60 -10.49
CA PHE A 299 -8.49 4.74 -11.07
C PHE A 299 -8.74 3.27 -10.72
N VAL A 300 -8.15 2.37 -11.49
CA VAL A 300 -8.39 0.93 -11.38
C VAL A 300 -7.12 0.20 -10.95
N VAL A 301 -7.25 -0.62 -9.92
CA VAL A 301 -6.25 -1.63 -9.58
C VAL A 301 -6.79 -2.98 -10.00
N LYS A 302 -6.22 -3.56 -11.06
CA LYS A 302 -6.59 -4.87 -11.59
C LYS A 302 -5.54 -5.91 -11.17
N THR A 303 -6.01 -7.04 -10.65
CA THR A 303 -5.19 -8.21 -10.33
C THR A 303 -5.67 -9.38 -11.16
N ILE A 304 -4.74 -10.08 -11.80
CA ILE A 304 -4.98 -11.28 -12.60
C ILE A 304 -4.19 -12.42 -11.98
N LYS A 305 -4.87 -13.54 -11.68
CA LYS A 305 -4.30 -14.70 -11.00
C LYS A 305 -4.85 -16.00 -11.61
N LEU A 306 -4.01 -17.02 -11.73
CA LEU A 306 -4.46 -18.37 -12.02
C LEU A 306 -5.40 -18.88 -10.92
N THR A 307 -6.33 -19.74 -11.27
CA THR A 307 -7.31 -20.27 -10.32
C THR A 307 -7.68 -21.71 -10.69
N GLY A 308 -7.84 -22.57 -9.68
CA GLY A 308 -8.36 -23.91 -9.83
C GLY A 308 -9.89 -23.96 -9.83
N GLU A 309 -10.43 -25.18 -9.85
CA GLU A 309 -11.88 -25.44 -9.91
C GLU A 309 -12.66 -24.84 -8.75
N GLU A 310 -12.11 -24.85 -7.53
CA GLU A 310 -12.72 -24.21 -6.38
C GLU A 310 -12.94 -22.71 -6.58
N GLY A 311 -11.93 -22.02 -7.12
CA GLY A 311 -12.03 -20.61 -7.43
C GLY A 311 -13.03 -20.30 -8.56
N VAL A 312 -13.13 -21.19 -9.54
CA VAL A 312 -14.15 -21.13 -10.61
C VAL A 312 -15.54 -21.27 -10.00
N ALA A 313 -15.77 -22.30 -9.18
CA ALA A 313 -17.05 -22.54 -8.52
C ALA A 313 -17.45 -21.36 -7.61
N ALA A 314 -16.52 -20.86 -6.80
CA ALA A 314 -16.75 -19.70 -5.94
C ALA A 314 -17.14 -18.44 -6.74
N LEU A 315 -16.50 -18.20 -7.89
CA LEU A 315 -16.79 -17.06 -8.73
C LEU A 315 -18.14 -17.18 -9.43
N THR A 316 -18.48 -18.39 -9.90
CA THR A 316 -19.78 -18.72 -10.51
C THR A 316 -20.92 -18.49 -9.52
N LYS A 317 -20.81 -19.06 -8.33
CA LYS A 317 -21.79 -18.86 -7.25
C LYS A 317 -21.96 -17.37 -6.90
N LYS A 318 -20.86 -16.62 -6.86
CA LYS A 318 -20.90 -15.17 -6.60
C LYS A 318 -21.67 -14.43 -7.70
N LYS A 319 -21.47 -14.78 -8.98
CA LYS A 319 -22.19 -14.20 -10.11
C LYS A 319 -23.70 -14.49 -10.02
N GLU A 320 -24.10 -15.71 -9.68
CA GLU A 320 -25.49 -16.13 -9.51
C GLU A 320 -26.19 -15.34 -8.41
N ILE A 321 -25.54 -15.18 -7.26
CA ILE A 321 -26.06 -14.37 -6.13
C ILE A 321 -26.30 -12.92 -6.58
N VAL A 322 -25.34 -12.32 -7.31
CA VAL A 322 -25.47 -10.96 -7.83
C VAL A 322 -26.61 -10.84 -8.83
N ALA A 323 -26.75 -11.82 -9.74
CA ALA A 323 -27.83 -11.85 -10.71
C ALA A 323 -29.20 -11.99 -10.03
N GLY A 324 -29.32 -12.85 -9.02
CA GLY A 324 -30.51 -13.01 -8.22
C GLY A 324 -30.94 -11.73 -7.50
N LYS A 325 -29.99 -11.02 -6.88
CA LYS A 325 -30.25 -9.72 -6.22
C LYS A 325 -30.74 -8.67 -7.22
N ARG A 326 -30.15 -8.60 -8.42
CA ARG A 326 -30.59 -7.67 -9.49
C ARG A 326 -32.00 -7.98 -9.97
N ARG A 327 -32.34 -9.26 -10.21
CA ARG A 327 -33.68 -9.69 -10.59
C ARG A 327 -34.74 -9.28 -9.56
N LYS A 328 -34.45 -9.52 -8.24
CA LYS A 328 -35.35 -9.12 -7.15
C LYS A 328 -35.57 -7.60 -7.12
N LYS A 329 -34.49 -6.82 -7.25
CA LYS A 329 -34.57 -5.34 -7.26
C LYS A 329 -35.41 -4.82 -8.44
N ASN A 330 -35.17 -5.36 -9.63
CA ASN A 330 -35.93 -4.97 -10.84
C ASN A 330 -37.41 -5.31 -10.71
N ARG A 331 -37.73 -6.51 -10.17
CA ARG A 331 -39.11 -6.90 -9.90
C ARG A 331 -39.80 -5.96 -8.91
N GLN A 332 -39.13 -5.57 -7.86
CA GLN A 332 -39.66 -4.61 -6.87
C GLN A 332 -39.86 -3.20 -7.50
N LYS A 333 -38.92 -2.77 -8.36
CA LYS A 333 -39.07 -1.50 -9.08
C LYS A 333 -40.31 -1.50 -9.99
N HIS A 334 -40.47 -2.53 -10.78
CA HIS A 334 -41.69 -2.67 -11.67
C HIS A 334 -43.01 -2.76 -10.89
N LEU A 335 -43.03 -3.41 -9.72
CA LEU A 335 -44.20 -3.42 -8.87
C LEU A 335 -44.53 -2.02 -8.32
N ARG A 336 -43.54 -1.25 -7.88
CA ARG A 336 -43.74 0.13 -7.43
C ARG A 336 -44.19 1.09 -8.53
N GLU A 337 -43.71 0.91 -9.76
CA GLU A 337 -44.09 1.71 -10.91
C GLU A 337 -45.57 1.40 -11.29
N LYS A 338 -46.00 0.12 -11.28
CA LYS A 338 -47.40 -0.28 -11.52
C LYS A 338 -48.35 0.30 -10.47
N THR A 339 -48.01 0.24 -9.19
CA THR A 339 -48.86 0.80 -8.12
C THR A 339 -48.99 2.32 -8.19
N ARG A 340 -47.98 3.02 -8.73
CA ARG A 340 -48.08 4.47 -8.98
C ARG A 340 -48.93 4.86 -10.17
N SER A 341 -48.96 4.02 -11.21
CA SER A 341 -49.77 4.26 -12.42
C SER A 341 -51.24 3.87 -12.28
N THR A 342 -51.62 3.09 -11.25
CA THR A 342 -53.00 2.69 -10.98
C THR A 342 -53.66 3.51 -9.86
N GLY A 343 -52.94 4.47 -9.27
CA GLY A 343 -53.43 5.36 -8.21
C GLY A 343 -53.59 6.83 -8.65
N SER A 344 -53.58 7.09 -9.97
CA SER A 344 -54.00 8.33 -10.61
C SER A 344 -55.20 8.04 -11.44
#